data_245729a54a1ec1edca64a3a06e0f173d
#
_entry.id   245729a54a1ec1edca64a3a06e0f173d
#
_cell.length_a   1.000
_cell.length_b   1.000
_cell.length_c   1.000
_cell.angle_alpha   90.00
_cell.angle_beta   90.00
_cell.angle_gamma   90.00
#
_symmetry.space_group_name_H-M   'P 1'
#
loop_
_entity.id
_entity.type
_entity.pdbx_description
1 polymer ?
#
loop_
_entity_poly.entity_id
_entity_poly.type
_entity_poly.pdbx_seq_one_letter_code
_entity_poly.pdbx_strand_id
1 'polypeptide(L)'
;MYYPGGIVSQVVEAAKRDLEALQQGGVDGILITNELSIPYEQHVSPSTLASMGYVIGALSHDLSTPWGAEAIYDGDATIELCAAVDAQFTRCIFCGAWAGGLGLINRDFAHTMRRKAALRLDDLKLFHFITSEGGGLSQRPHDCGHCRFTSL
;
A
#
# COMPACT_ATOMS: atom_id res chain seq x y z
N MET A 1 8.26 -6.18 4.28
CA MET A 1 9.39 -7.00 3.80
C MET A 1 9.41 -8.30 4.60
N TYR A 2 9.09 -9.43 3.98
CA TYR A 2 9.13 -10.74 4.63
C TYR A 2 10.50 -11.39 4.34
N TYR A 3 11.30 -11.60 5.38
CA TYR A 3 12.49 -12.43 5.27
C TYR A 3 12.13 -13.83 5.76
N PRO A 4 12.10 -14.84 4.89
CA PRO A 4 11.89 -16.22 5.33
C PRO A 4 12.95 -16.58 6.37
N GLY A 5 12.53 -16.88 7.60
CA GLY A 5 13.43 -17.17 8.71
C GLY A 5 14.04 -15.96 9.42
N GLY A 6 13.70 -14.72 9.03
CA GLY A 6 14.13 -13.50 9.70
C GLY A 6 13.23 -13.12 10.88
N ILE A 7 13.78 -12.36 11.82
CA ILE A 7 13.03 -11.77 12.93
C ILE A 7 12.66 -10.33 12.58
N VAL A 8 11.49 -9.86 13.05
CA VAL A 8 10.94 -8.54 12.72
C VAL A 8 11.91 -7.39 13.08
N SER A 9 12.72 -7.54 14.12
CA SER A 9 13.73 -6.54 14.47
C SER A 9 14.78 -6.31 13.37
N GLN A 10 15.18 -7.37 12.64
CA GLN A 10 16.08 -7.21 11.49
C GLN A 10 15.43 -6.44 10.34
N VAL A 11 14.13 -6.63 10.16
CA VAL A 11 13.35 -5.84 9.18
C VAL A 11 13.32 -4.37 9.58
N VAL A 12 13.09 -4.07 10.86
CA VAL A 12 13.11 -2.69 11.37
C VAL A 12 14.47 -2.04 11.12
N GLU A 13 15.57 -2.72 11.45
CA GLU A 13 16.91 -2.18 11.23
C GLU A 13 17.24 -1.96 9.74
N ALA A 14 16.80 -2.85 8.87
CA ALA A 14 16.94 -2.65 7.41
C ALA A 14 16.12 -1.45 6.93
N ALA A 15 14.85 -1.37 7.35
CA ALA A 15 13.95 -0.29 6.98
C ALA A 15 14.44 1.08 7.49
N LYS A 16 15.06 1.15 8.68
CA LYS A 16 15.68 2.38 9.18
C LYS A 16 16.81 2.87 8.29
N ARG A 17 17.69 1.97 7.85
CA ARG A 17 18.78 2.32 6.93
C ARG A 17 18.26 2.83 5.60
N ASP A 18 17.23 2.16 5.05
CA ASP A 18 16.61 2.56 3.80
C ASP A 18 15.92 3.94 3.94
N LEU A 19 15.20 4.16 5.06
CA LEU A 19 14.57 5.43 5.37
C LEU A 19 15.59 6.56 5.45
N GLU A 20 16.67 6.37 6.18
CA GLU A 20 17.75 7.35 6.32
C GLU A 20 18.35 7.71 4.95
N ALA A 21 18.68 6.70 4.14
CA ALA A 21 19.23 6.91 2.80
C ALA A 21 18.28 7.68 1.88
N LEU A 22 16.97 7.36 1.91
CA LEU A 22 15.96 8.06 1.12
C LEU A 22 15.83 9.52 1.55
N GLN A 23 15.74 9.79 2.85
CA GLN A 23 15.62 11.16 3.37
C GLN A 23 16.88 11.99 3.09
N GLN A 24 18.08 11.42 3.24
CA GLN A 24 19.33 12.07 2.85
C GLN A 24 19.40 12.34 1.34
N GLY A 25 18.80 11.47 0.53
CA GLY A 25 18.66 11.66 -0.93
C GLY A 25 17.68 12.75 -1.34
N GLY A 26 16.91 13.32 -0.40
CA GLY A 26 15.99 14.43 -0.65
C GLY A 26 14.73 14.05 -1.40
N VAL A 27 14.17 12.86 -1.15
CA VAL A 27 12.89 12.43 -1.75
C VAL A 27 11.73 13.26 -1.21
N ASP A 28 10.71 13.52 -2.04
CA ASP A 28 9.52 14.30 -1.67
C ASP A 28 8.48 13.50 -0.88
N GLY A 29 8.56 12.18 -0.91
CA GLY A 29 7.65 11.29 -0.18
C GLY A 29 8.15 9.86 -0.18
N ILE A 30 7.71 9.07 0.80
CA ILE A 30 8.15 7.68 1.01
C ILE A 30 6.93 6.78 1.09
N LEU A 31 6.90 5.71 0.29
CA LEU A 31 5.88 4.67 0.39
C LEU A 31 6.49 3.40 0.99
N ILE A 32 5.94 2.96 2.11
CA ILE A 32 6.37 1.74 2.79
C ILE A 32 5.46 0.60 2.39
N THR A 33 6.04 -0.46 1.82
CA THR A 33 5.31 -1.60 1.27
C THR A 33 5.88 -2.93 1.75
N ASN A 34 5.13 -4.02 1.58
CA ASN A 34 5.62 -5.39 1.74
C ASN A 34 6.32 -5.90 0.48
N GLU A 35 7.06 -5.05 -0.22
CA GLU A 35 7.85 -5.42 -1.40
C GLU A 35 8.76 -6.61 -1.10
N LEU A 36 8.93 -7.50 -2.06
CA LEU A 36 9.70 -8.74 -1.94
C LEU A 36 9.09 -9.80 -0.97
N SER A 37 7.89 -9.59 -0.45
CA SER A 37 7.13 -10.66 0.25
C SER A 37 6.54 -11.65 -0.75
N ILE A 38 7.39 -12.29 -1.53
CA ILE A 38 7.02 -13.22 -2.62
C ILE A 38 6.80 -14.63 -2.05
N PRO A 39 5.75 -15.35 -2.49
CA PRO A 39 4.72 -14.94 -3.45
C PRO A 39 3.72 -13.94 -2.86
N TYR A 40 3.29 -12.96 -3.68
CA TYR A 40 2.25 -12.03 -3.25
C TYR A 40 0.88 -12.72 -3.16
N GLU A 41 0.04 -12.18 -2.29
CA GLU A 41 -1.32 -12.65 -2.05
C GLU A 41 -2.33 -11.56 -2.41
N GLN A 42 -3.52 -11.94 -2.90
CA GLN A 42 -4.61 -10.98 -3.11
C GLN A 42 -5.19 -10.45 -1.80
N HIS A 43 -5.03 -11.21 -0.72
CA HIS A 43 -5.39 -10.87 0.64
C HIS A 43 -4.22 -11.22 1.54
N VAL A 44 -3.58 -10.21 2.09
CA VAL A 44 -2.43 -10.41 2.99
C VAL A 44 -2.84 -11.08 4.29
N SER A 45 -1.97 -11.92 4.82
CA SER A 45 -2.24 -12.57 6.10
C SER A 45 -2.27 -11.55 7.25
N PRO A 46 -3.04 -11.81 8.33
CA PRO A 46 -3.03 -10.96 9.52
C PRO A 46 -1.63 -10.75 10.11
N SER A 47 -0.75 -11.76 10.01
CA SER A 47 0.63 -11.66 10.47
C SER A 47 1.44 -10.69 9.62
N THR A 48 1.24 -10.67 8.31
CA THR A 48 1.87 -9.69 7.40
C THR A 48 1.45 -8.29 7.78
N LEU A 49 0.14 -8.05 7.93
CA LEU A 49 -0.41 -6.74 8.27
C LEU A 49 0.08 -6.25 9.64
N ALA A 50 0.07 -7.12 10.65
CA ALA A 50 0.57 -6.80 11.98
C ALA A 50 2.08 -6.48 11.98
N SER A 51 2.87 -7.23 11.21
CA SER A 51 4.31 -6.98 11.06
C SER A 51 4.58 -5.65 10.36
N MET A 52 3.81 -5.31 9.32
CA MET A 52 3.91 -4.00 8.66
C MET A 52 3.59 -2.87 9.63
N GLY A 53 2.49 -2.95 10.36
CA GLY A 53 2.13 -1.96 11.36
C GLY A 53 3.21 -1.78 12.42
N TYR A 54 3.80 -2.87 12.90
CA TYR A 54 4.91 -2.83 13.86
C TYR A 54 6.15 -2.13 13.28
N VAL A 55 6.57 -2.50 12.06
CA VAL A 55 7.74 -1.90 11.41
C VAL A 55 7.52 -0.41 11.19
N ILE A 56 6.36 -0.02 10.63
CA ILE A 56 6.04 1.39 10.37
C ILE A 56 5.97 2.19 11.68
N GLY A 57 5.34 1.64 12.71
CA GLY A 57 5.30 2.26 14.04
C GLY A 57 6.70 2.49 14.63
N ALA A 58 7.64 1.57 14.40
CA ALA A 58 9.03 1.73 14.83
C ALA A 58 9.81 2.79 14.03
N LEU A 59 9.34 3.14 12.82
CA LEU A 59 9.94 4.18 11.97
C LEU A 59 9.28 5.56 12.18
N SER A 60 8.11 5.62 12.78
CA SER A 60 7.25 6.83 12.79
C SER A 60 7.94 8.07 13.33
N HIS A 61 8.82 7.92 14.33
CA HIS A 61 9.56 9.03 14.93
C HIS A 61 10.71 9.55 14.05
N ASP A 62 11.18 8.72 13.12
CA ASP A 62 12.30 9.05 12.23
C ASP A 62 11.80 9.57 10.86
N LEU A 63 10.49 9.51 10.60
CA LEU A 63 9.85 9.99 9.38
C LEU A 63 9.71 11.52 9.40
N SER A 64 10.46 12.20 8.56
CA SER A 64 10.44 13.66 8.41
C SER A 64 9.82 14.12 7.08
N THR A 65 9.58 13.18 6.16
CA THR A 65 9.04 13.40 4.83
C THR A 65 7.61 12.85 4.78
N PRO A 66 6.68 13.41 3.96
CA PRO A 66 5.36 12.81 3.76
C PRO A 66 5.47 11.32 3.41
N TRP A 67 4.65 10.50 4.04
CA TRP A 67 4.78 9.06 3.89
C TRP A 67 3.44 8.34 3.76
N GLY A 68 3.49 7.20 3.11
CA GLY A 68 2.36 6.34 2.83
C GLY A 68 2.66 4.88 3.15
N ALA A 69 1.62 4.06 3.13
CA ALA A 69 1.72 2.63 3.34
C ALA A 69 0.88 1.86 2.32
N GLU A 70 1.35 0.69 1.90
CA GLU A 70 0.65 -0.19 0.96
C GLU A 70 0.87 -1.66 1.32
N ALA A 71 -0.21 -2.42 1.50
CA ALA A 71 -0.20 -3.87 1.45
C ALA A 71 -0.44 -4.28 -0.01
N ILE A 72 0.62 -4.71 -0.69
CA ILE A 72 0.61 -4.97 -2.14
C ILE A 72 -0.53 -5.91 -2.51
N TYR A 73 -1.28 -5.54 -3.54
CA TYR A 73 -2.47 -6.20 -4.06
C TYR A 73 -3.68 -6.26 -3.12
N ASP A 74 -3.61 -5.88 -1.86
CA ASP A 74 -4.75 -5.91 -0.93
C ASP A 74 -5.21 -4.50 -0.57
N GLY A 75 -6.16 -3.97 -1.35
CA GLY A 75 -6.67 -2.61 -1.16
C GLY A 75 -7.37 -2.39 0.18
N ASP A 76 -8.09 -3.39 0.68
CA ASP A 76 -8.80 -3.28 1.96
C ASP A 76 -7.81 -3.30 3.13
N ALA A 77 -6.86 -4.24 3.14
CA ALA A 77 -5.79 -4.26 4.13
C ALA A 77 -4.92 -2.98 4.07
N THR A 78 -4.71 -2.43 2.88
CA THR A 78 -4.02 -1.15 2.71
C THR A 78 -4.72 -0.01 3.43
N ILE A 79 -6.05 0.12 3.28
CA ILE A 79 -6.84 1.16 3.97
C ILE A 79 -6.79 0.97 5.49
N GLU A 80 -6.90 -0.28 5.99
CA GLU A 80 -6.77 -0.60 7.41
C GLU A 80 -5.37 -0.25 7.95
N LEU A 81 -4.34 -0.59 7.20
CA LEU A 81 -2.96 -0.28 7.57
C LEU A 81 -2.76 1.25 7.64
N CYS A 82 -3.22 1.98 6.63
CA CYS A 82 -3.11 3.44 6.61
C CYS A 82 -3.79 4.08 7.82
N ALA A 83 -4.95 3.56 8.24
CA ALA A 83 -5.64 4.03 9.44
C ALA A 83 -4.85 3.75 10.72
N ALA A 84 -4.22 2.56 10.80
CA ALA A 84 -3.48 2.13 11.98
C ALA A 84 -2.18 2.90 12.20
N VAL A 85 -1.61 3.47 11.12
CA VAL A 85 -0.28 4.09 11.15
C VAL A 85 -0.29 5.58 10.77
N ASP A 86 -1.45 6.19 10.60
CA ASP A 86 -1.63 7.61 10.23
C ASP A 86 -0.94 7.99 8.90
N ALA A 87 -1.00 7.11 7.89
CA ALA A 87 -0.41 7.36 6.59
C ALA A 87 -1.13 8.50 5.86
N GLN A 88 -0.40 9.36 5.15
CA GLN A 88 -0.92 10.52 4.43
C GLN A 88 -1.35 10.18 3.00
N PHE A 89 -0.77 9.16 2.41
CA PHE A 89 -1.13 8.66 1.09
C PHE A 89 -0.94 7.16 1.00
N THR A 90 -1.51 6.58 -0.03
CA THR A 90 -1.30 5.17 -0.37
C THR A 90 -1.42 4.94 -1.87
N ARG A 91 -0.96 3.80 -2.32
CA ARG A 91 -1.08 3.33 -3.70
C ARG A 91 -1.56 1.89 -3.66
N CYS A 92 -2.54 1.53 -4.48
CA CYS A 92 -2.95 0.14 -4.67
C CYS A 92 -3.86 -0.02 -5.89
N ILE A 93 -4.22 -1.26 -6.22
CA ILE A 93 -5.31 -1.55 -7.15
C ILE A 93 -6.63 -1.43 -6.39
N PHE A 94 -7.28 -0.27 -6.44
CA PHE A 94 -8.54 -0.03 -5.74
C PHE A 94 -9.78 -0.23 -6.63
N CYS A 95 -9.62 -0.26 -7.95
CA CYS A 95 -10.72 -0.40 -8.89
C CYS A 95 -10.36 -1.25 -10.10
N GLY A 96 -11.37 -1.70 -10.83
CA GLY A 96 -11.22 -2.48 -12.05
C GLY A 96 -11.02 -3.96 -11.81
N ALA A 97 -10.99 -4.70 -12.93
CA ALA A 97 -10.73 -6.13 -12.96
C ALA A 97 -9.41 -6.41 -13.71
N TRP A 98 -8.53 -7.16 -13.08
CA TRP A 98 -7.19 -7.45 -13.56
C TRP A 98 -6.96 -8.96 -13.57
N ALA A 99 -6.39 -9.48 -14.64
CA ALA A 99 -6.06 -10.90 -14.75
C ALA A 99 -4.54 -11.07 -14.90
N GLY A 100 -3.95 -11.96 -14.14
CA GLY A 100 -2.51 -12.19 -14.15
C GLY A 100 -2.11 -13.43 -13.35
N GLY A 101 -0.85 -13.48 -12.96
CA GLY A 101 -0.28 -14.61 -12.20
C GLY A 101 -0.96 -14.91 -10.86
N LEU A 102 -1.63 -13.91 -10.28
CA LEU A 102 -2.44 -14.06 -9.06
C LEU A 102 -3.91 -14.44 -9.34
N GLY A 103 -4.25 -14.77 -10.61
CA GLY A 103 -5.61 -15.01 -11.03
C GLY A 103 -6.37 -13.73 -11.36
N LEU A 104 -7.68 -13.72 -11.11
CA LEU A 104 -8.53 -12.55 -11.33
C LEU A 104 -8.59 -11.69 -10.06
N ILE A 105 -8.15 -10.46 -10.16
CA ILE A 105 -8.32 -9.43 -9.14
C ILE A 105 -9.50 -8.56 -9.58
N ASN A 106 -10.60 -8.63 -8.85
CA ASN A 106 -11.79 -7.81 -9.09
C ASN A 106 -12.05 -6.95 -7.85
N ARG A 107 -11.94 -5.63 -7.97
CA ARG A 107 -12.02 -4.70 -6.85
C ARG A 107 -13.34 -3.95 -6.79
N ASP A 108 -13.96 -3.96 -5.62
CA ASP A 108 -15.11 -3.13 -5.30
C ASP A 108 -14.66 -1.77 -4.74
N PHE A 109 -14.48 -0.81 -5.63
CA PHE A 109 -14.07 0.55 -5.24
C PHE A 109 -15.06 1.21 -4.26
N ALA A 110 -16.36 0.95 -4.42
CA ALA A 110 -17.37 1.52 -3.54
C ALA A 110 -17.25 0.95 -2.11
N HIS A 111 -16.91 -0.33 -1.97
CA HIS A 111 -16.61 -0.93 -0.66
C HIS A 111 -15.40 -0.25 -0.02
N THR A 112 -14.29 -0.13 -0.74
CA THR A 112 -13.07 0.53 -0.27
C THR A 112 -13.33 1.97 0.17
N MET A 113 -14.10 2.74 -0.61
CA MET A 113 -14.44 4.13 -0.25
C MET A 113 -15.34 4.22 0.99
N ARG A 114 -16.30 3.33 1.15
CA ARG A 114 -17.10 3.25 2.39
C ARG A 114 -16.23 2.91 3.59
N ARG A 115 -15.25 2.01 3.43
CA ARG A 115 -14.32 1.65 4.50
C ARG A 115 -13.43 2.82 4.87
N LYS A 116 -12.86 3.52 3.89
CA LYS A 116 -12.08 4.74 4.08
C LYS A 116 -12.86 5.78 4.90
N ALA A 117 -14.13 6.02 4.53
CA ALA A 117 -14.99 6.96 5.25
C ALA A 117 -15.32 6.50 6.68
N ALA A 118 -15.59 5.21 6.88
CA ALA A 118 -15.85 4.65 8.20
C ALA A 118 -14.66 4.78 9.16
N LEU A 119 -13.44 4.71 8.63
CA LEU A 119 -12.18 4.91 9.37
C LEU A 119 -11.78 6.39 9.47
N ARG A 120 -12.60 7.33 8.96
CA ARG A 120 -12.36 8.78 8.98
C ARG A 120 -11.03 9.19 8.32
N LEU A 121 -10.66 8.51 7.26
CA LEU A 121 -9.45 8.80 6.49
C LEU A 121 -9.72 9.82 5.36
N ASP A 122 -10.45 10.91 5.65
CA ASP A 122 -10.91 11.86 4.63
C ASP A 122 -9.74 12.46 3.84
N ASP A 123 -8.63 12.75 4.51
CA ASP A 123 -7.44 13.38 3.93
C ASP A 123 -6.46 12.37 3.27
N LEU A 124 -6.65 11.07 3.44
CA LEU A 124 -5.79 10.05 2.83
C LEU A 124 -5.86 10.13 1.31
N LYS A 125 -4.73 10.38 0.66
CA LYS A 125 -4.60 10.44 -0.80
C LYS A 125 -4.45 9.04 -1.37
N LEU A 126 -5.23 8.72 -2.41
CA LEU A 126 -5.20 7.42 -3.09
C LEU A 126 -4.56 7.54 -4.46
N PHE A 127 -3.45 6.86 -4.68
CA PHE A 127 -2.85 6.67 -5.99
C PHE A 127 -3.34 5.33 -6.58
N HIS A 128 -3.91 5.38 -7.78
CA HIS A 128 -4.42 4.21 -8.47
C HIS A 128 -3.45 3.73 -9.55
N PHE A 129 -3.32 2.43 -9.71
CA PHE A 129 -2.63 1.86 -10.86
C PHE A 129 -3.46 2.09 -12.13
N ILE A 130 -2.81 2.61 -13.17
CA ILE A 130 -3.37 2.68 -14.53
C ILE A 130 -3.13 1.37 -15.26
N THR A 131 -1.95 0.77 -15.05
CA THR A 131 -1.58 -0.56 -15.52
C THR A 131 -0.84 -1.28 -14.41
N SER A 132 -1.03 -2.60 -14.28
CA SER A 132 -0.32 -3.44 -13.32
C SER A 132 0.75 -4.24 -14.03
N GLU A 133 1.95 -4.31 -13.46
CA GLU A 133 2.99 -5.22 -13.89
C GLU A 133 2.49 -6.67 -13.71
N GLY A 134 2.60 -7.49 -14.75
CA GLY A 134 2.18 -8.89 -14.71
C GLY A 134 0.68 -9.17 -14.83
N GLY A 135 -0.14 -8.16 -15.08
CA GLY A 135 -1.58 -8.32 -15.32
C GLY A 135 -2.10 -7.50 -16.49
N GLY A 136 -3.00 -8.05 -17.27
CA GLY A 136 -3.77 -7.32 -18.29
C GLY A 136 -5.03 -6.71 -17.69
N LEU A 137 -5.37 -5.47 -18.08
CA LEU A 137 -6.70 -4.89 -17.81
C LEU A 137 -7.75 -5.68 -18.57
N SER A 138 -8.76 -6.20 -17.88
CA SER A 138 -9.95 -6.78 -18.53
C SER A 138 -10.91 -5.69 -19.03
N GLN A 139 -10.73 -4.45 -18.58
CA GLN A 139 -11.50 -3.28 -19.01
C GLN A 139 -10.55 -2.11 -19.32
N ARG A 140 -10.92 -1.31 -20.33
CA ARG A 140 -10.15 -0.10 -20.64
C ARG A 140 -10.32 0.94 -19.50
N PRO A 141 -9.30 1.77 -19.21
CA PRO A 141 -9.35 2.78 -18.12
C PRO A 141 -10.53 3.76 -18.25
N HIS A 142 -11.12 3.88 -19.45
CA HIS A 142 -12.24 4.79 -19.73
C HIS A 142 -13.59 4.32 -19.16
N ASP A 143 -13.71 3.04 -18.80
CA ASP A 143 -14.96 2.47 -18.30
C ASP A 143 -15.11 2.61 -16.78
N CYS A 144 -14.03 2.99 -16.08
CA CYS A 144 -14.09 3.36 -14.67
C CYS A 144 -14.42 4.86 -14.56
N GLY A 145 -15.71 5.19 -14.61
CA GLY A 145 -16.22 6.58 -14.63
C GLY A 145 -15.80 7.45 -13.42
N HIS A 146 -15.01 6.94 -12.52
CA HIS A 146 -14.51 7.61 -11.32
C HIS A 146 -12.99 7.65 -11.20
N CYS A 147 -12.25 7.10 -12.18
CA CYS A 147 -10.79 7.24 -12.23
C CYS A 147 -10.39 8.61 -12.80
N ARG A 148 -10.96 9.68 -12.28
CA ARG A 148 -10.38 11.01 -12.48
C ARG A 148 -9.36 11.24 -11.39
N PHE A 149 -8.14 11.55 -11.82
CA PHE A 149 -7.16 12.17 -10.95
C PHE A 149 -7.80 13.40 -10.30
N THR A 150 -8.09 13.35 -9.03
CA THR A 150 -8.21 14.55 -8.24
C THR A 150 -6.83 14.88 -7.73
N SER A 151 -6.04 15.56 -8.57
CA SER A 151 -4.97 16.40 -8.07
C SER A 151 -5.65 17.57 -7.35
N LEU A 152 -5.54 17.60 -6.07
CA LEU A 152 -5.65 18.81 -5.28
C LEU A 152 -4.27 19.15 -4.78
#